data_e4b8607cf2aeba90cad9e070b0934c4d
#
_entry.id   e4b8607cf2aeba90cad9e070b0934c4d
#
_cell.length_a   1.000
_cell.length_b   1.000
_cell.length_c   1.000
_cell.angle_alpha   90.00
_cell.angle_beta   90.00
_cell.angle_gamma   90.00
#
_symmetry.space_group_name_H-M   'P 1'
#
loop_
_entity.id
_entity.type
_entity.pdbx_description
1 polymer ?
#
loop_
_entity_poly.entity_id
_entity_poly.type
_entity_poly.pdbx_seq_one_letter_code
_entity_poly.pdbx_strand_id
1 'polypeptide(L)'
;MATLVCSSFVFMSCDDDDDKFTPESIVTKAFDTKYPDAQRVSWENEAGYVKAEFYTGSYEAEAWFDPQGNWMLTETDLPYNALPQTVKNSFEASLYAKWKIDDVDMLERPDAGTIYVLDVENGEQDADLHYTEGGILIKEVTDGNGDNEHRPSVTPSAIKELISEMYPGATILEIDMETKGTEVDILHENI
;
A
#
# COMPACT_ATOMS: atom_id res chain seq x y z
N MET A 1 -21.17 19.20 69.44
CA MET A 1 -20.00 19.36 68.57
C MET A 1 -20.03 18.18 67.62
N ALA A 2 -20.43 18.38 66.37
CA ALA A 2 -20.44 17.34 65.34
C ALA A 2 -19.43 17.75 64.29
N THR A 3 -18.39 16.96 64.15
CA THR A 3 -17.29 17.18 63.21
C THR A 3 -17.61 16.45 61.92
N LEU A 4 -17.92 17.21 60.87
CA LEU A 4 -18.19 16.70 59.50
C LEU A 4 -16.84 16.51 58.79
N VAL A 5 -16.44 15.25 58.53
CA VAL A 5 -15.27 14.93 57.74
C VAL A 5 -15.71 14.85 56.27
N CYS A 6 -15.33 15.87 55.48
CA CYS A 6 -15.54 15.89 54.05
C CYS A 6 -14.40 15.10 53.36
N SER A 7 -14.75 13.89 52.91
CA SER A 7 -13.82 13.04 52.16
C SER A 7 -13.88 13.46 50.68
N SER A 8 -12.83 14.15 50.21
CA SER A 8 -12.69 14.53 48.80
C SER A 8 -12.22 13.29 48.03
N PHE A 9 -13.10 12.70 47.25
CA PHE A 9 -12.73 11.73 46.23
C PHE A 9 -12.10 12.50 45.03
N VAL A 10 -10.80 12.34 44.90
CA VAL A 10 -10.08 12.73 43.69
C VAL A 10 -10.34 11.61 42.67
N PHE A 11 -11.20 11.90 41.69
CA PHE A 11 -11.27 11.07 40.50
C PHE A 11 -9.99 11.36 39.71
N MET A 12 -9.03 10.44 39.73
CA MET A 12 -8.02 10.36 38.71
C MET A 12 -8.72 9.91 37.44
N SER A 13 -9.00 10.86 36.58
CA SER A 13 -9.23 10.61 35.17
C SER A 13 -7.91 10.09 34.61
N CYS A 14 -7.85 8.81 34.25
CA CYS A 14 -6.87 8.36 33.28
C CYS A 14 -7.32 8.99 31.94
N ASP A 15 -6.69 10.09 31.57
CA ASP A 15 -6.62 10.45 30.18
C ASP A 15 -5.70 9.38 29.52
N ASP A 16 -6.31 8.43 28.83
CA ASP A 16 -5.63 7.75 27.74
C ASP A 16 -5.43 8.80 26.64
N ASP A 17 -4.36 9.56 26.77
CA ASP A 17 -3.79 10.28 25.64
C ASP A 17 -3.23 9.19 24.72
N ASP A 18 -4.08 8.69 23.82
CA ASP A 18 -3.63 8.11 22.56
C ASP A 18 -2.82 9.21 21.88
N ASP A 19 -1.50 9.17 22.01
CA ASP A 19 -0.55 10.05 21.33
C ASP A 19 -0.72 9.85 19.81
N LYS A 20 -1.72 10.54 19.24
CA LYS A 20 -1.96 10.52 17.81
C LYS A 20 -0.71 11.07 17.12
N PHE A 21 -0.09 10.24 16.31
CA PHE A 21 1.04 10.65 15.50
C PHE A 21 0.65 11.86 14.64
N THR A 22 1.50 12.89 14.65
CA THR A 22 1.32 14.10 13.85
C THR A 22 2.53 14.23 12.93
N PRO A 23 2.35 14.13 11.61
CA PRO A 23 3.45 14.22 10.67
C PRO A 23 4.02 15.64 10.57
N GLU A 24 5.25 15.75 10.11
CA GLU A 24 5.89 17.02 9.79
C GLU A 24 5.11 17.74 8.67
N SER A 25 5.16 19.08 8.72
CA SER A 25 4.41 19.93 7.77
C SER A 25 4.80 19.75 6.30
N ILE A 26 5.99 19.22 6.02
CA ILE A 26 6.43 18.90 4.65
C ILE A 26 5.65 17.72 4.09
N VAL A 27 5.42 16.71 4.91
CA VAL A 27 4.64 15.51 4.53
C VAL A 27 3.17 15.87 4.33
N THR A 28 2.55 16.59 5.28
CA THR A 28 1.14 16.99 5.15
C THR A 28 0.89 17.83 3.90
N LYS A 29 1.81 18.76 3.56
CA LYS A 29 1.70 19.54 2.32
C LYS A 29 1.82 18.69 1.06
N ALA A 30 2.74 17.71 1.06
CA ALA A 30 2.89 16.79 -0.06
C ALA A 30 1.61 15.98 -0.26
N PHE A 31 1.06 15.46 0.83
CA PHE A 31 -0.21 14.74 0.85
C PHE A 31 -1.37 15.59 0.33
N ASP A 32 -1.60 16.78 0.91
CA ASP A 32 -2.67 17.69 0.51
C ASP A 32 -2.58 18.10 -0.97
N THR A 33 -1.35 18.18 -1.49
CA THR A 33 -1.12 18.48 -2.91
C THR A 33 -1.52 17.32 -3.80
N LYS A 34 -1.23 16.09 -3.39
CA LYS A 34 -1.51 14.88 -4.16
C LYS A 34 -2.97 14.44 -4.04
N TYR A 35 -3.56 14.59 -2.84
CA TYR A 35 -4.91 14.14 -2.50
C TYR A 35 -5.78 15.29 -1.94
N PRO A 36 -6.09 16.30 -2.76
CA PRO A 36 -6.80 17.49 -2.28
C PRO A 36 -8.24 17.21 -1.80
N ASP A 37 -8.83 16.10 -2.24
CA ASP A 37 -10.19 15.68 -1.89
C ASP A 37 -10.23 14.55 -0.84
N ALA A 38 -9.09 14.21 -0.22
CA ALA A 38 -9.00 13.17 0.80
C ALA A 38 -9.90 13.47 2.01
N GLN A 39 -10.53 12.44 2.54
CA GLN A 39 -11.44 12.53 3.68
C GLN A 39 -11.01 11.57 4.78
N ARG A 40 -11.30 11.93 6.06
CA ARG A 40 -11.05 11.09 7.24
C ARG A 40 -9.60 10.65 7.40
N VAL A 41 -8.68 11.57 7.14
CA VAL A 41 -7.24 11.28 7.16
C VAL A 41 -6.78 10.94 8.58
N SER A 42 -6.13 9.79 8.73
CA SER A 42 -5.35 9.41 9.91
C SER A 42 -3.89 9.20 9.51
N TRP A 43 -3.01 9.25 10.50
CA TRP A 43 -1.57 9.23 10.28
C TRP A 43 -0.89 8.30 11.24
N GLU A 44 0.09 7.55 10.75
CA GLU A 44 0.97 6.75 11.59
C GLU A 44 2.42 6.78 11.07
N ASN A 45 3.35 6.36 11.92
CA ASN A 45 4.74 6.15 11.53
C ASN A 45 4.99 4.65 11.49
N GLU A 46 5.33 4.14 10.34
CA GLU A 46 5.55 2.74 10.14
C GLU A 46 6.84 2.48 9.36
N ALA A 47 7.70 1.62 9.88
CA ALA A 47 8.97 1.23 9.27
C ALA A 47 9.85 2.41 8.81
N GLY A 48 9.72 3.61 9.43
CA GLY A 48 10.47 4.81 9.08
C GLY A 48 9.81 5.67 7.99
N TYR A 49 8.62 5.29 7.54
CA TYR A 49 7.76 6.08 6.66
C TYR A 49 6.63 6.72 7.44
N VAL A 50 6.02 7.72 6.83
CA VAL A 50 4.77 8.34 7.29
C VAL A 50 3.65 7.81 6.41
N LYS A 51 2.74 7.03 7.00
CA LYS A 51 1.57 6.47 6.33
C LYS A 51 0.35 7.35 6.62
N ALA A 52 -0.41 7.68 5.59
CA ALA A 52 -1.72 8.30 5.68
C ALA A 52 -2.78 7.29 5.27
N GLU A 53 -3.74 7.01 6.14
CA GLU A 53 -4.96 6.28 5.80
C GLU A 53 -6.07 7.30 5.54
N PHE A 54 -6.80 7.16 4.45
CA PHE A 54 -7.82 8.14 4.06
C PHE A 54 -8.85 7.52 3.11
N TYR A 55 -9.89 8.28 2.83
CA TYR A 55 -10.87 7.94 1.78
C TYR A 55 -10.69 8.85 0.58
N THR A 56 -10.63 8.24 -0.61
CA THR A 56 -10.71 8.94 -1.90
C THR A 56 -12.02 8.56 -2.60
N GLY A 57 -12.98 9.49 -2.60
CA GLY A 57 -14.36 9.16 -3.01
C GLY A 57 -15.00 8.16 -2.06
N SER A 58 -15.25 6.93 -2.53
CA SER A 58 -15.83 5.83 -1.73
C SER A 58 -14.81 4.74 -1.40
N TYR A 59 -13.56 4.87 -1.84
CA TYR A 59 -12.52 3.88 -1.65
C TYR A 59 -11.63 4.25 -0.47
N GLU A 60 -11.24 3.26 0.30
CA GLU A 60 -10.19 3.37 1.29
C GLU A 60 -8.83 3.36 0.59
N ALA A 61 -7.89 4.14 1.11
CA ALA A 61 -6.56 4.23 0.54
C ALA A 61 -5.51 4.49 1.60
N GLU A 62 -4.31 3.98 1.36
CA GLU A 62 -3.13 4.24 2.15
C GLU A 62 -2.06 4.90 1.27
N ALA A 63 -1.47 5.98 1.75
CA ALA A 63 -0.38 6.65 1.04
C ALA A 63 0.84 6.79 1.94
N TRP A 64 1.97 6.38 1.41
CA TRP A 64 3.24 6.32 2.11
C TRP A 64 4.17 7.43 1.63
N PHE A 65 4.81 8.10 2.57
CA PHE A 65 5.77 9.18 2.32
C PHE A 65 7.05 8.93 3.11
N ASP A 66 8.18 9.31 2.54
CA ASP A 66 9.39 9.41 3.33
C ASP A 66 9.35 10.64 4.27
N PRO A 67 10.24 10.74 5.27
CA PRO A 67 10.28 11.89 6.16
C PRO A 67 10.55 13.24 5.47
N GLN A 68 11.03 13.24 4.24
CA GLN A 68 11.27 14.42 3.42
C GLN A 68 10.04 14.85 2.62
N GLY A 69 8.94 14.09 2.70
CA GLY A 69 7.69 14.35 2.02
C GLY A 69 7.65 13.84 0.57
N ASN A 70 8.58 12.97 0.18
CA ASN A 70 8.48 12.30 -1.11
C ASN A 70 7.43 11.18 -1.02
N TRP A 71 6.50 11.17 -1.96
CA TRP A 71 5.54 10.10 -2.09
C TRP A 71 6.22 8.82 -2.59
N MET A 72 5.90 7.69 -1.96
CA MET A 72 6.55 6.41 -2.22
C MET A 72 5.61 5.34 -2.76
N LEU A 73 4.38 5.28 -2.25
CA LEU A 73 3.39 4.28 -2.61
C LEU A 73 2.00 4.83 -2.30
N THR A 74 1.02 4.44 -3.08
CA THR A 74 -0.40 4.46 -2.71
C THR A 74 -0.99 3.10 -3.00
N GLU A 75 -1.67 2.58 -2.03
CA GLU A 75 -2.56 1.43 -2.12
C GLU A 75 -4.01 1.91 -2.04
N THR A 76 -4.89 1.33 -2.83
CA THR A 76 -6.31 1.67 -2.82
C THR A 76 -7.14 0.41 -2.94
N ASP A 77 -8.00 0.17 -1.95
CA ASP A 77 -8.94 -0.95 -1.97
C ASP A 77 -9.99 -0.73 -3.03
N LEU A 78 -10.12 -1.67 -3.94
CA LEU A 78 -11.08 -1.58 -5.02
C LEU A 78 -12.08 -2.73 -4.99
N PRO A 79 -13.35 -2.48 -5.28
CA PRO A 79 -14.24 -3.58 -5.59
C PRO A 79 -13.87 -4.17 -6.97
N TYR A 80 -14.01 -5.47 -7.14
CA TYR A 80 -13.71 -6.17 -8.41
C TYR A 80 -14.28 -5.48 -9.66
N ASN A 81 -15.46 -4.88 -9.57
CA ASN A 81 -16.10 -4.21 -10.69
C ASN A 81 -15.38 -2.92 -11.12
N ALA A 82 -14.53 -2.33 -10.27
CA ALA A 82 -13.73 -1.15 -10.59
C ALA A 82 -12.44 -1.49 -11.36
N LEU A 83 -12.03 -2.76 -11.39
CA LEU A 83 -10.86 -3.20 -12.17
C LEU A 83 -10.99 -2.85 -13.66
N PRO A 84 -9.88 -2.55 -14.35
CA PRO A 84 -9.81 -2.48 -15.80
C PRO A 84 -10.35 -3.75 -16.47
N GLN A 85 -11.04 -3.61 -17.59
CA GLN A 85 -11.59 -4.76 -18.31
C GLN A 85 -10.50 -5.74 -18.78
N THR A 86 -9.31 -5.24 -19.06
CA THR A 86 -8.12 -6.03 -19.43
C THR A 86 -7.72 -6.97 -18.30
N VAL A 87 -7.65 -6.48 -17.06
CA VAL A 87 -7.35 -7.28 -15.87
C VAL A 87 -8.45 -8.33 -15.63
N LYS A 88 -9.73 -7.92 -15.65
CA LYS A 88 -10.86 -8.87 -15.52
C LYS A 88 -10.81 -9.99 -16.55
N ASN A 89 -10.58 -9.66 -17.81
CA ASN A 89 -10.50 -10.67 -18.87
C ASN A 89 -9.35 -11.65 -18.64
N SER A 90 -8.19 -11.16 -18.19
CA SER A 90 -7.04 -12.01 -17.90
C SER A 90 -7.28 -12.91 -16.71
N PHE A 91 -7.83 -12.39 -15.63
CA PHE A 91 -8.21 -13.18 -14.46
C PHE A 91 -9.23 -14.26 -14.83
N GLU A 92 -10.31 -13.91 -15.53
CA GLU A 92 -11.37 -14.84 -15.96
C GLU A 92 -10.87 -15.92 -16.93
N ALA A 93 -9.76 -15.69 -17.63
CA ALA A 93 -9.11 -16.67 -18.50
C ALA A 93 -8.02 -17.50 -17.77
N SER A 94 -7.69 -17.18 -16.54
CA SER A 94 -6.62 -17.81 -15.76
C SER A 94 -7.05 -19.14 -15.11
N LEU A 95 -6.10 -19.83 -14.50
CA LEU A 95 -6.36 -21.02 -13.67
C LEU A 95 -7.16 -20.64 -12.41
N TYR A 96 -7.11 -19.40 -12.00
CA TYR A 96 -7.74 -18.83 -10.80
C TYR A 96 -9.17 -18.32 -11.03
N ALA A 97 -9.71 -18.39 -12.23
CA ALA A 97 -11.02 -17.85 -12.61
C ALA A 97 -12.22 -18.34 -11.76
N LYS A 98 -12.03 -19.44 -11.01
CA LYS A 98 -13.07 -20.04 -10.14
C LYS A 98 -12.77 -19.88 -8.66
N TRP A 99 -11.65 -19.27 -8.32
CA TRP A 99 -11.30 -18.99 -6.94
C TRP A 99 -12.13 -17.80 -6.44
N LYS A 100 -12.36 -17.75 -5.14
CA LYS A 100 -13.02 -16.62 -4.51
C LYS A 100 -12.03 -15.47 -4.50
N ILE A 101 -12.43 -14.31 -4.93
CA ILE A 101 -11.66 -13.08 -4.73
C ILE A 101 -11.97 -12.60 -3.32
N ASP A 102 -10.92 -12.44 -2.51
CA ASP A 102 -11.02 -11.95 -1.15
C ASP A 102 -10.79 -10.46 -1.09
N ASP A 103 -9.73 -9.99 -1.76
CA ASP A 103 -9.42 -8.57 -1.85
C ASP A 103 -8.90 -8.16 -3.23
N VAL A 104 -8.92 -6.87 -3.50
CA VAL A 104 -8.40 -6.26 -4.74
C VAL A 104 -7.77 -4.92 -4.44
N ASP A 105 -6.48 -4.80 -4.69
CA ASP A 105 -5.72 -3.59 -4.49
C ASP A 105 -5.24 -2.97 -5.78
N MET A 106 -5.22 -1.65 -5.80
CA MET A 106 -4.53 -0.87 -6.82
C MET A 106 -3.30 -0.22 -6.20
N LEU A 107 -2.14 -0.57 -6.71
CA LEU A 107 -0.86 -0.06 -6.27
C LEU A 107 -0.30 0.96 -7.25
N GLU A 108 0.05 2.13 -6.75
CA GLU A 108 0.69 3.20 -7.51
C GLU A 108 2.03 3.56 -6.85
N ARG A 109 3.09 3.67 -7.65
CA ARG A 109 4.44 4.05 -7.19
C ARG A 109 5.03 5.14 -8.09
N PRO A 110 5.98 5.96 -7.57
CA PRO A 110 6.73 6.89 -8.42
C PRO A 110 7.49 6.13 -9.52
N ASP A 111 7.40 6.65 -10.74
CA ASP A 111 8.14 6.11 -11.90
C ASP A 111 7.83 4.64 -12.26
N ALA A 112 6.72 4.10 -11.73
CA ALA A 112 6.23 2.77 -12.04
C ALA A 112 4.83 2.83 -12.66
N GLY A 113 4.43 1.76 -13.33
CA GLY A 113 3.05 1.59 -13.79
C GLY A 113 2.11 1.25 -12.62
N THR A 114 0.81 1.37 -12.86
CA THR A 114 -0.21 0.90 -11.92
C THR A 114 -0.27 -0.63 -11.95
N ILE A 115 -0.25 -1.24 -10.78
CA ILE A 115 -0.39 -2.69 -10.58
C ILE A 115 -1.73 -2.94 -9.87
N TYR A 116 -2.42 -4.00 -10.27
CA TYR A 116 -3.62 -4.49 -9.61
C TYR A 116 -3.30 -5.85 -9.00
N VAL A 117 -3.49 -5.96 -7.71
CA VAL A 117 -3.32 -7.21 -6.96
C VAL A 117 -4.69 -7.79 -6.67
N LEU A 118 -4.87 -9.06 -6.97
CA LEU A 118 -6.06 -9.82 -6.62
C LEU A 118 -5.65 -10.90 -5.64
N ASP A 119 -6.10 -10.80 -4.40
CA ASP A 119 -6.04 -11.89 -3.44
C ASP A 119 -7.19 -12.87 -3.74
N VAL A 120 -6.82 -14.12 -3.97
CA VAL A 120 -7.78 -15.17 -4.36
C VAL A 120 -7.58 -16.42 -3.53
N GLU A 121 -8.69 -17.02 -3.08
CA GLU A 121 -8.66 -18.19 -2.23
C GLU A 121 -9.47 -19.37 -2.80
N ASN A 122 -9.03 -20.58 -2.49
CA ASN A 122 -9.75 -21.83 -2.78
C ASN A 122 -9.50 -22.88 -1.69
N GLY A 123 -10.33 -22.86 -0.67
CA GLY A 123 -10.20 -23.71 0.51
C GLY A 123 -9.05 -23.30 1.42
N GLU A 124 -7.98 -24.07 1.46
CA GLU A 124 -6.77 -23.76 2.24
C GLU A 124 -5.64 -23.18 1.37
N GLN A 125 -5.91 -22.91 0.11
CA GLN A 125 -4.97 -22.35 -0.84
C GLN A 125 -5.32 -20.88 -1.10
N ASP A 126 -4.32 -20.03 -1.10
CA ASP A 126 -4.39 -18.62 -1.42
C ASP A 126 -3.34 -18.25 -2.47
N ALA A 127 -3.58 -17.18 -3.20
CA ALA A 127 -2.64 -16.63 -4.15
C ALA A 127 -2.89 -15.16 -4.41
N ASP A 128 -1.80 -14.37 -4.43
CA ASP A 128 -1.79 -12.98 -4.86
C ASP A 128 -1.38 -12.90 -6.33
N LEU A 129 -2.25 -12.33 -7.12
CA LEU A 129 -2.08 -12.22 -8.57
C LEU A 129 -1.86 -10.77 -8.94
N HIS A 130 -0.63 -10.41 -9.33
CA HIS A 130 -0.25 -9.06 -9.70
C HIS A 130 -0.40 -8.85 -11.20
N TYR A 131 -1.28 -7.94 -11.60
CA TYR A 131 -1.53 -7.60 -12.99
C TYR A 131 -1.12 -6.17 -13.31
N THR A 132 -0.56 -5.97 -14.50
CA THR A 132 -0.48 -4.61 -15.06
C THR A 132 -1.86 -4.12 -15.48
N GLU A 133 -2.04 -2.80 -15.67
CA GLU A 133 -3.29 -2.22 -16.21
C GLU A 133 -3.68 -2.83 -17.57
N GLY A 134 -2.72 -3.28 -18.36
CA GLY A 134 -2.92 -4.01 -19.62
C GLY A 134 -3.42 -5.45 -19.44
N GLY A 135 -3.49 -5.97 -18.21
CA GLY A 135 -3.92 -7.33 -17.90
C GLY A 135 -2.82 -8.38 -18.06
N ILE A 136 -1.56 -8.00 -18.06
CA ILE A 136 -0.44 -8.95 -18.04
C ILE A 136 -0.23 -9.40 -16.59
N LEU A 137 -0.30 -10.71 -16.31
CA LEU A 137 0.09 -11.28 -15.02
C LEU A 137 1.63 -11.24 -14.93
N ILE A 138 2.15 -10.49 -13.97
CA ILE A 138 3.60 -10.26 -13.80
C ILE A 138 4.19 -10.98 -12.61
N LYS A 139 3.36 -11.27 -11.59
CA LYS A 139 3.78 -11.99 -10.39
C LYS A 139 2.63 -12.82 -9.86
N GLU A 140 2.96 -13.97 -9.30
CA GLU A 140 2.04 -14.87 -8.62
C GLU A 140 2.73 -15.33 -7.34
N VAL A 141 2.12 -15.07 -6.18
CA VAL A 141 2.60 -15.51 -4.87
C VAL A 141 1.59 -16.51 -4.33
N THR A 142 1.99 -17.76 -4.10
CA THR A 142 1.15 -18.81 -3.52
C THR A 142 1.64 -19.17 -2.14
N ASP A 143 0.72 -19.55 -1.24
CA ASP A 143 1.03 -19.94 0.14
C ASP A 143 1.78 -18.83 0.91
N GLY A 144 1.54 -17.56 0.56
CA GLY A 144 2.01 -16.40 1.31
C GLY A 144 1.37 -16.40 2.70
N ASN A 145 2.18 -16.21 3.74
CA ASN A 145 1.62 -15.79 5.02
C ASN A 145 0.94 -14.44 4.76
N GLY A 146 -0.37 -14.38 4.84
CA GLY A 146 -1.26 -13.28 4.49
C GLY A 146 -0.98 -11.89 5.07
N ASP A 147 0.27 -11.49 5.15
CA ASP A 147 0.69 -10.11 5.34
C ASP A 147 0.84 -9.47 3.96
N ASN A 148 -0.31 -9.21 3.30
CA ASN A 148 -0.39 -8.44 2.05
C ASN A 148 -0.10 -6.95 2.31
N GLU A 149 0.72 -6.63 3.29
CA GLU A 149 1.18 -5.28 3.53
C GLU A 149 2.15 -4.86 2.42
N HIS A 150 1.61 -4.16 1.44
CA HIS A 150 2.42 -3.51 0.42
C HIS A 150 3.18 -2.34 1.02
N ARG A 151 4.48 -2.53 1.24
CA ARG A 151 5.33 -1.49 1.80
C ARG A 151 6.15 -0.80 0.72
N PRO A 152 6.45 0.50 0.90
CA PRO A 152 7.39 1.16 0.01
C PRO A 152 8.76 0.50 0.07
N SER A 153 9.28 0.09 -1.07
CA SER A 153 10.69 -0.26 -1.20
C SER A 153 11.46 0.95 -1.72
N VAL A 154 12.50 1.38 -0.99
CA VAL A 154 13.40 2.42 -1.51
C VAL A 154 14.25 1.80 -2.60
N THR A 155 13.99 2.19 -3.86
CA THR A 155 14.90 1.85 -4.95
C THR A 155 16.19 2.64 -4.79
N PRO A 156 17.33 2.04 -4.41
CA PRO A 156 18.60 2.75 -4.44
C PRO A 156 18.83 3.34 -5.83
N SER A 157 19.31 4.58 -5.90
CA SER A 157 19.59 5.25 -7.19
C SER A 157 20.51 4.40 -8.08
N ALA A 158 21.44 3.66 -7.46
CA ALA A 158 22.31 2.73 -8.16
C ALA A 158 21.58 1.58 -8.88
N ILE A 159 20.46 1.10 -8.32
CA ILE A 159 19.63 0.08 -8.96
C ILE A 159 18.86 0.69 -10.13
N LYS A 160 18.27 1.88 -9.96
CA LYS A 160 17.59 2.60 -11.06
C LYS A 160 18.53 2.85 -12.24
N GLU A 161 19.77 3.32 -11.96
CA GLU A 161 20.78 3.55 -12.97
C GLU A 161 21.17 2.24 -13.69
N LEU A 162 21.39 1.17 -12.93
CA LEU A 162 21.73 -0.14 -13.47
C LEU A 162 20.62 -0.69 -14.38
N ILE A 163 19.37 -0.65 -13.93
CA ILE A 163 18.22 -1.08 -14.73
C ILE A 163 18.08 -0.24 -16.00
N SER A 164 18.23 1.09 -15.89
CA SER A 164 18.17 1.99 -17.05
C SER A 164 19.27 1.74 -18.07
N GLU A 165 20.46 1.32 -17.61
CA GLU A 165 21.58 0.96 -18.49
C GLU A 165 21.39 -0.41 -19.16
N MET A 166 20.94 -1.41 -18.38
CA MET A 166 20.78 -2.79 -18.86
C MET A 166 19.51 -2.97 -19.71
N TYR A 167 18.44 -2.26 -19.36
CA TYR A 167 17.10 -2.37 -19.95
C TYR A 167 16.53 -0.98 -20.25
N PRO A 168 17.06 -0.28 -21.28
CA PRO A 168 16.59 1.08 -21.62
C PRO A 168 15.08 1.11 -21.91
N GLY A 169 14.35 1.95 -21.20
CA GLY A 169 12.89 2.06 -21.32
C GLY A 169 12.09 1.04 -20.50
N ALA A 170 12.75 0.22 -19.67
CA ALA A 170 12.05 -0.63 -18.74
C ALA A 170 11.37 0.18 -17.64
N THR A 171 10.19 -0.26 -17.23
CA THR A 171 9.48 0.23 -16.04
C THR A 171 9.78 -0.72 -14.88
N ILE A 172 10.24 -0.19 -13.76
CA ILE A 172 10.40 -0.98 -12.52
C ILE A 172 9.00 -1.16 -11.94
N LEU A 173 8.62 -2.41 -11.69
CA LEU A 173 7.31 -2.76 -11.15
C LEU A 173 7.38 -2.97 -9.64
N GLU A 174 8.42 -3.69 -9.18
CA GLU A 174 8.62 -4.01 -7.78
C GLU A 174 10.11 -4.17 -7.46
N ILE A 175 10.47 -3.98 -6.19
CA ILE A 175 11.82 -4.20 -5.70
C ILE A 175 11.73 -4.85 -4.32
N ASP A 176 12.22 -6.07 -4.23
CA ASP A 176 12.32 -6.81 -2.98
C ASP A 176 13.78 -6.88 -2.52
N MET A 177 14.01 -6.37 -1.30
CA MET A 177 15.33 -6.45 -0.66
C MET A 177 15.38 -7.65 0.26
N GLU A 178 16.00 -8.73 -0.23
CA GLU A 178 16.22 -9.92 0.57
C GLU A 178 17.62 -9.94 1.19
N THR A 179 17.80 -10.80 2.22
CA THR A 179 19.11 -11.01 2.89
C THR A 179 20.22 -11.47 1.94
N LYS A 180 19.85 -12.04 0.79
CA LYS A 180 20.78 -12.64 -0.19
C LYS A 180 20.97 -11.81 -1.46
N GLY A 181 20.18 -10.74 -1.64
CA GLY A 181 20.22 -9.91 -2.83
C GLY A 181 19.00 -9.03 -2.94
N THR A 182 18.94 -8.25 -4.02
CA THR A 182 17.77 -7.45 -4.36
C THR A 182 17.16 -8.03 -5.62
N GLU A 183 15.90 -8.40 -5.55
CA GLU A 183 15.08 -8.77 -6.70
C GLU A 183 14.43 -7.51 -7.26
N VAL A 184 14.41 -7.39 -8.57
CA VAL A 184 13.81 -6.24 -9.24
C VAL A 184 12.93 -6.73 -10.38
N ASP A 185 11.64 -6.55 -10.25
CA ASP A 185 10.68 -6.85 -11.30
C ASP A 185 10.57 -5.67 -12.26
N ILE A 186 10.77 -5.93 -13.54
CA ILE A 186 10.71 -4.91 -14.58
C ILE A 186 9.76 -5.31 -15.71
N LEU A 187 9.06 -4.33 -16.27
CA LEU A 187 8.37 -4.47 -17.54
C LEU A 187 9.24 -3.85 -18.64
N HIS A 188 9.70 -4.67 -19.59
CA HIS A 188 10.51 -4.23 -20.72
C HIS A 188 9.97 -4.84 -22.01
N GLU A 189 9.61 -4.00 -22.99
CA GLU A 189 9.14 -4.40 -24.34
C GLU A 189 7.93 -5.37 -24.36
N ASN A 190 7.05 -5.31 -23.36
CA ASN A 190 5.91 -6.22 -23.18
C ASN A 190 6.29 -7.72 -23.03
N ILE A 191 7.42 -8.01 -22.44
CA ILE A 191 7.86 -9.37 -22.08
C ILE A 191 7.85 -9.49 -20.56
#